data_7a60f42df3e6cfa4a24b32b6c4e659c5
#
_entry.id   7a60f42df3e6cfa4a24b32b6c4e659c5
#
_cell.length_a   1.000
_cell.length_b   1.000
_cell.length_c   1.000
_cell.angle_alpha   90.00
_cell.angle_beta   90.00
_cell.angle_gamma   90.00
#
_symmetry.space_group_name_H-M   'P 1'
#
loop_
_entity.id
_entity.type
_entity.pdbx_description
1 polymer ?
#
loop_
_entity_poly.entity_id
_entity_poly.type
_entity_poly.pdbx_seq_one_letter_code
_entity_poly.pdbx_strand_id
1 'polypeptide(L)'
;MCLAIPGKVLEIQETDLRMAKVAFGPVIKEVSLNLVPAAKVGDYVIVHAGMALEILDEQAAQEILAAFAELDEVALRMERGA
;
A
#
# COMPACT_ATOMS: atom_id res chain seq x y z
N MET A 1 -1.59 -8.41 14.19
CA MET A 1 -0.39 -7.71 13.71
C MET A 1 -0.69 -7.03 12.39
N CYS A 2 -0.42 -5.74 12.32
CA CYS A 2 -0.67 -5.00 11.10
C CYS A 2 0.54 -5.14 10.18
N LEU A 3 0.32 -5.75 9.03
CA LEU A 3 1.30 -5.73 7.97
C LEU A 3 1.01 -4.49 7.12
N ALA A 4 1.91 -3.53 7.16
CA ALA A 4 1.77 -2.34 6.35
C ALA A 4 2.22 -2.66 4.93
N ILE A 5 1.25 -2.83 4.03
CA ILE A 5 1.52 -3.12 2.63
C ILE A 5 1.52 -1.80 1.87
N PRO A 6 2.56 -1.52 1.07
CA PRO A 6 2.57 -0.32 0.25
C PRO A 6 1.48 -0.35 -0.81
N GLY A 7 0.74 0.74 -0.93
CA GLY A 7 -0.25 0.92 -1.98
C GLY A 7 0.14 2.06 -2.89
N LYS A 8 -0.15 1.94 -4.18
CA LYS A 8 0.14 2.97 -5.16
C LYS A 8 -1.06 3.90 -5.32
N VAL A 9 -0.84 5.18 -5.16
CA VAL A 9 -1.90 6.19 -5.33
C VAL A 9 -2.23 6.31 -6.82
N LEU A 10 -3.49 6.04 -7.17
CA LEU A 10 -3.96 6.08 -8.55
C LEU A 10 -4.68 7.38 -8.87
N GLU A 11 -5.46 7.89 -7.93
CA GLU A 11 -6.32 9.05 -8.15
C GLU A 11 -6.57 9.73 -6.80
N ILE A 12 -6.58 11.05 -6.79
CA ILE A 12 -6.82 11.84 -5.58
C ILE A 12 -8.03 12.74 -5.80
N GLN A 13 -8.98 12.71 -4.86
CA GLN A 13 -10.09 13.67 -4.83
C GLN A 13 -9.73 14.77 -3.84
N GLU A 14 -9.63 15.99 -4.34
CA GLU A 14 -9.31 17.16 -3.52
C GLU A 14 -10.54 17.64 -2.75
N THR A 15 -10.91 16.86 -1.75
CA THR A 15 -11.99 17.18 -0.82
C THR A 15 -11.39 17.39 0.57
N ASP A 16 -12.23 17.72 1.55
CA ASP A 16 -11.78 17.95 2.92
C ASP A 16 -11.02 16.75 3.50
N LEU A 17 -11.44 15.53 3.16
CA LEU A 17 -10.80 14.32 3.63
C LEU A 17 -9.66 13.85 2.72
N ARG A 18 -9.52 14.49 1.58
CA ARG A 18 -8.50 14.16 0.58
C ARG A 18 -8.42 12.66 0.34
N MET A 19 -9.54 12.08 -0.09
CA MET A 19 -9.63 10.66 -0.37
C MET A 19 -8.92 10.30 -1.67
N ALA A 20 -8.29 9.16 -1.68
CA ALA A 20 -7.56 8.68 -2.86
C ALA A 20 -7.93 7.23 -3.13
N LYS A 21 -7.85 6.85 -4.40
CA LYS A 21 -7.90 5.45 -4.79
C LYS A 21 -6.48 4.91 -4.80
N VAL A 22 -6.26 3.85 -4.02
CA VAL A 22 -4.94 3.26 -3.81
C VAL A 22 -4.99 1.80 -4.20
N ALA A 23 -4.05 1.38 -5.02
CA ALA A 23 -3.96 0.01 -5.50
C ALA A 23 -3.03 -0.83 -4.63
N PHE A 24 -3.56 -1.95 -4.15
CA PHE A 24 -2.80 -2.96 -3.44
C PHE A 24 -2.81 -4.23 -4.32
N GLY A 25 -1.88 -4.30 -5.27
CA GLY A 25 -1.95 -5.31 -6.31
C GLY A 25 -3.23 -5.16 -7.14
N PRO A 26 -4.07 -6.19 -7.28
CA PRO A 26 -5.32 -6.09 -8.05
C PRO A 26 -6.47 -5.42 -7.27
N VAL A 27 -6.28 -5.16 -5.98
CA VAL A 27 -7.34 -4.58 -5.13
C VAL A 27 -7.17 -3.08 -5.05
N ILE A 28 -8.26 -2.35 -5.30
CA ILE A 28 -8.28 -0.89 -5.20
C ILE A 28 -9.18 -0.50 -4.03
N LYS A 29 -8.67 0.34 -3.13
CA LYS A 29 -9.40 0.82 -1.97
C LYS A 29 -9.32 2.33 -1.86
N GLU A 30 -10.30 2.92 -1.19
CA GLU A 30 -10.28 4.34 -0.88
C GLU A 30 -9.54 4.56 0.43
N VAL A 31 -8.62 5.51 0.42
CA VAL A 31 -7.72 5.79 1.53
C VAL A 31 -7.64 7.29 1.73
N SER A 32 -7.65 7.74 2.98
CA SER A 32 -7.45 9.16 3.29
C SER A 32 -5.97 9.52 3.25
N LEU A 33 -5.64 10.62 2.60
CA LEU A 33 -4.28 11.16 2.54
C LEU A 33 -4.08 12.36 3.48
N ASN A 34 -4.98 12.58 4.43
CA ASN A 34 -4.91 13.74 5.34
C ASN A 34 -3.60 13.84 6.11
N LEU A 35 -3.03 12.70 6.48
CA LEU A 35 -1.78 12.67 7.26
C LEU A 35 -0.53 12.80 6.38
N VAL A 36 -0.67 12.71 5.07
CA VAL A 36 0.44 12.81 4.12
C VAL A 36 0.08 13.81 3.02
N PRO A 37 0.03 15.10 3.34
CA PRO A 37 -0.43 16.11 2.39
C PRO A 37 0.46 16.25 1.15
N ALA A 38 1.70 15.78 1.22
CA ALA A 38 2.61 15.81 0.07
C ALA A 38 2.43 14.65 -0.90
N ALA A 39 1.55 13.68 -0.59
CA ALA A 39 1.33 12.52 -1.46
C ALA A 39 0.69 12.92 -2.79
N LYS A 40 1.16 12.32 -3.86
CA LYS A 40 0.70 12.58 -5.23
C LYS A 40 0.35 11.28 -5.93
N VAL A 41 -0.38 11.40 -7.03
CA VAL A 41 -0.63 10.26 -7.91
C VAL A 41 0.70 9.65 -8.35
N GLY A 42 0.80 8.35 -8.25
CA GLY A 42 2.01 7.61 -8.55
C GLY A 42 2.89 7.31 -7.35
N ASP A 43 2.67 8.00 -6.22
CA ASP A 43 3.42 7.73 -4.99
C ASP A 43 2.96 6.42 -4.34
N TYR A 44 3.86 5.79 -3.61
CA TYR A 44 3.52 4.66 -2.75
C TYR A 44 3.34 5.15 -1.33
N VAL A 45 2.32 4.64 -0.67
CA VAL A 45 2.01 5.01 0.72
C VAL A 45 1.80 3.76 1.56
N ILE A 46 2.16 3.86 2.83
CA ILE A 46 1.83 2.85 3.84
C ILE A 46 0.47 3.20 4.42
N VAL A 47 -0.45 2.24 4.41
CA VAL A 47 -1.83 2.46 4.84
C VAL A 47 -2.17 1.58 6.01
N HIS A 48 -2.84 2.17 7.01
CA HIS A 48 -3.36 1.45 8.16
C HIS A 48 -4.74 2.01 8.49
N ALA A 49 -5.71 1.11 8.64
CA ALA A 49 -7.09 1.48 8.99
C ALA A 49 -7.69 2.54 8.05
N GLY A 50 -7.41 2.45 6.76
CA GLY A 50 -7.97 3.37 5.77
C GLY A 50 -7.28 4.72 5.68
N MET A 51 -6.17 4.91 6.39
CA MET A 51 -5.40 6.16 6.37
C MET A 51 -3.96 5.91 5.93
N ALA A 52 -3.47 6.74 5.02
CA ALA A 52 -2.06 6.72 4.65
C ALA A 52 -1.25 7.38 5.76
N LEU A 53 -0.22 6.69 6.23
CA LEU A 53 0.61 7.15 7.34
C LEU A 53 1.94 7.71 6.88
N GLU A 54 2.46 7.24 5.76
CA GLU A 54 3.79 7.58 5.31
C GLU A 54 3.89 7.42 3.80
N ILE A 55 4.66 8.28 3.16
CA ILE A 55 4.98 8.18 1.74
C ILE A 55 6.31 7.43 1.63
N LEU A 56 6.34 6.42 0.76
CA LEU A 56 7.56 5.66 0.48
C LEU A 56 8.12 6.07 -0.87
N ASP A 57 9.45 6.04 -1.02
CA ASP A 57 10.00 6.15 -2.35
C ASP A 57 9.76 4.84 -3.12
N GLU A 58 9.86 4.91 -4.43
CA GLU A 58 9.54 3.77 -5.28
C GLU A 58 10.42 2.56 -4.99
N GLN A 59 11.70 2.79 -4.75
CA GLN A 59 12.64 1.71 -4.47
C GLN A 59 12.30 0.99 -3.17
N ALA A 60 12.04 1.73 -2.10
CA ALA A 60 11.65 1.14 -0.82
C ALA A 60 10.35 0.35 -0.94
N ALA A 61 9.38 0.89 -1.68
CA ALA A 61 8.11 0.20 -1.91
C ALA A 61 8.32 -1.12 -2.66
N GLN A 62 9.16 -1.13 -3.68
CA GLN A 62 9.43 -2.34 -4.45
C GLN A 62 10.13 -3.40 -3.60
N GLU A 63 11.05 -3.00 -2.74
CA GLU A 63 11.71 -3.94 -1.83
C GLU A 63 10.74 -4.59 -0.86
N ILE A 64 9.81 -3.82 -0.30
CA ILE A 64 8.80 -4.35 0.61
C ILE A 64 7.86 -5.28 -0.13
N LEU A 65 7.40 -4.90 -1.31
CA LEU A 65 6.51 -5.75 -2.11
C LEU A 65 7.18 -7.05 -2.52
N ALA A 66 8.46 -7.02 -2.84
CA ALA A 66 9.22 -8.23 -3.16
C ALA A 66 9.31 -9.15 -1.95
N ALA A 67 9.51 -8.61 -0.75
CA ALA A 67 9.56 -9.39 0.47
C ALA A 67 8.21 -10.07 0.75
N PHE A 68 7.09 -9.37 0.53
CA PHE A 68 5.77 -9.98 0.68
C PHE A 68 5.53 -11.10 -0.34
N ALA A 69 5.99 -10.93 -1.56
CA ALA A 69 5.87 -11.98 -2.58
C ALA A 69 6.64 -13.24 -2.18
N GLU A 70 7.82 -13.09 -1.59
CA GLU A 70 8.59 -14.22 -1.08
C GLU A 70 7.87 -14.93 0.07
N LEU A 71 7.28 -14.18 0.98
CA LEU A 71 6.51 -14.76 2.08
C LEU A 71 5.31 -15.56 1.58
N ASP A 72 4.61 -15.06 0.59
CA ASP A 72 3.49 -15.77 -0.01
C ASP A 72 3.93 -17.09 -0.63
N GLU A 73 5.05 -17.10 -1.34
CA GLU A 73 5.61 -18.34 -1.90
C GLU A 73 5.96 -19.34 -0.82
N VAL A 74 6.62 -18.90 0.24
CA VAL A 74 7.00 -19.77 1.35
C VAL A 74 5.77 -20.35 2.03
N ALA A 75 4.75 -19.54 2.27
CA ALA A 75 3.50 -20.00 2.89
C ALA A 75 2.82 -21.06 2.04
N LEU A 76 2.77 -20.86 0.72
CA LEU A 76 2.18 -21.83 -0.20
C LEU A 76 2.95 -23.15 -0.20
N ARG A 77 4.28 -23.09 -0.17
CA ARG A 77 5.11 -24.29 -0.09
C ARG A 77 4.88 -25.06 1.19
N MET A 78 4.77 -24.37 2.31
CA MET A 78 4.53 -24.99 3.61
C MET A 78 3.18 -25.71 3.63
N GLU A 79 2.15 -25.11 3.08
CA GLU A 79 0.83 -25.73 2.99
C GLU A 79 0.85 -26.98 2.13
N ARG A 80 1.56 -26.94 1.01
CA ARG A 80 1.65 -28.08 0.08
C ARG A 80 2.55 -29.19 0.59
N GLY A 81 3.57 -28.84 1.36
CA GLY A 81 4.55 -29.79 1.84
C GLY A 81 4.14 -30.53 3.10
N ALA A 82 3.01 -30.15 3.67
CA ALA A 82 2.53 -30.76 4.90
C ALA A 82 2.06 -32.21 4.74
#